data_893844482bee18baf4a03517924c99d8
#
_entry.id   893844482bee18baf4a03517924c99d8
#
_cell.length_a   1.000
_cell.length_b   1.000
_cell.length_c   1.000
_cell.angle_alpha   90.00
_cell.angle_beta   90.00
_cell.angle_gamma   90.00
#
_symmetry.space_group_name_H-M   'P 1'
#
loop_
_entity.id
_entity.type
_entity.pdbx_description
1 polymer ?
#
loop_
_entity_poly.entity_id
_entity_poly.type
_entity_poly.pdbx_seq_one_letter_code
_entity_poly.pdbx_strand_id
1 'polypeptide(L)'
;MKQKSSFFKALGIMLLSVLFATQANAQNLTVTGTVTDNLGPVIGASIQVEGTSNGCITDIDGNYTLPNVPANATLVFSYIGYQTQKIAVGGKTKIDVKLAEDSQLLQEVVVVGYGVQRKSDLTGAVASVKAADALKNTPTGNVSDALQGRMAGVSVLSGSGNPTEDNTIRVRGINSITAETGPLVVIDGFIGGSLQSLNPSDIQSIEVLKDASATAVYGSRGANGVLLVTTKNPDKDKLTVSFNAFANIKTVAKYADNLSPYEYANLVNEFGKEKFGYEDNHYYSAAELEAFKNGTAGFDYSREIFRTAVTQNYELSIAGGGEKTTFLASLRYQDDKGIIKESDSQIYSWRLKMDTKIKKWLTAG
;
A
#
# COMPACT_ATOMS: atom_id res chain seq x y z
N MET A 1 63.91 39.54 -32.98
CA MET A 1 62.42 39.62 -32.80
C MET A 1 61.57 38.85 -33.81
N LYS A 2 62.13 38.21 -34.82
CA LYS A 2 61.40 37.44 -35.90
C LYS A 2 60.99 36.02 -35.48
N GLN A 3 61.69 35.39 -34.54
CA GLN A 3 61.43 33.97 -34.16
C GLN A 3 60.23 33.74 -33.27
N LYS A 4 59.83 34.72 -32.42
CA LYS A 4 58.62 34.61 -31.56
C LYS A 4 57.29 34.69 -32.34
N SER A 5 57.28 35.42 -33.47
CA SER A 5 56.07 35.58 -34.30
C SER A 5 55.69 34.27 -35.02
N SER A 6 56.68 33.43 -35.38
CA SER A 6 56.45 32.14 -36.08
C SER A 6 55.87 31.09 -35.12
N PHE A 7 56.31 31.10 -33.85
CA PHE A 7 55.80 30.15 -32.84
C PHE A 7 54.32 30.42 -32.50
N PHE A 8 53.89 31.67 -32.34
CA PHE A 8 52.50 32.02 -32.11
C PHE A 8 51.61 31.73 -33.31
N LYS A 9 52.09 31.83 -34.54
CA LYS A 9 51.35 31.43 -35.74
C LYS A 9 51.18 29.91 -35.82
N ALA A 10 52.22 29.14 -35.51
CA ALA A 10 52.16 27.67 -35.46
C ALA A 10 51.25 27.18 -34.37
N LEU A 11 51.27 27.80 -33.16
CA LEU A 11 50.39 27.50 -32.04
C LEU A 11 48.91 27.82 -32.37
N GLY A 12 48.65 28.94 -33.05
CA GLY A 12 47.32 29.34 -33.52
C GLY A 12 46.74 28.38 -34.55
N ILE A 13 47.55 27.87 -35.49
CA ILE A 13 47.15 26.90 -36.50
C ILE A 13 46.89 25.54 -35.83
N MET A 14 47.69 25.15 -34.83
CA MET A 14 47.49 23.92 -34.08
C MET A 14 46.22 23.99 -33.22
N LEU A 15 45.92 25.13 -32.60
CA LEU A 15 44.67 25.33 -31.87
C LEU A 15 43.45 25.31 -32.81
N LEU A 16 43.54 25.91 -33.99
CA LEU A 16 42.50 25.90 -35.00
C LEU A 16 42.24 24.49 -35.56
N SER A 17 43.27 23.69 -35.75
CA SER A 17 43.11 22.30 -36.20
C SER A 17 42.47 21.41 -35.16
N VAL A 18 42.70 21.64 -33.85
CA VAL A 18 42.02 20.93 -32.76
C VAL A 18 40.54 21.31 -32.67
N LEU A 19 40.16 22.57 -32.93
CA LEU A 19 38.77 22.98 -32.99
C LEU A 19 37.99 22.37 -34.18
N PHE A 20 38.66 22.11 -35.30
CA PHE A 20 38.03 21.48 -36.46
C PHE A 20 37.94 19.94 -36.33
N ALA A 21 38.76 19.32 -35.49
CA ALA A 21 38.71 17.86 -35.27
C ALA A 21 37.51 17.38 -34.43
N THR A 22 36.75 18.30 -33.80
CA THR A 22 35.59 17.93 -32.96
C THR A 22 34.25 17.90 -33.70
N GLN A 23 34.22 18.12 -34.99
CA GLN A 23 33.05 17.87 -35.85
C GLN A 23 33.02 16.39 -36.28
N ALA A 24 32.97 15.48 -35.30
CA ALA A 24 32.56 14.12 -35.58
C ALA A 24 31.06 14.17 -35.94
N ASN A 25 30.76 14.24 -37.24
CA ASN A 25 29.40 14.09 -37.73
C ASN A 25 28.88 12.72 -37.23
N ALA A 26 28.03 12.75 -36.20
CA ALA A 26 27.25 11.58 -35.88
C ALA A 26 26.36 11.30 -37.11
N GLN A 27 26.76 10.31 -37.92
CA GLN A 27 25.93 9.86 -39.02
C GLN A 27 24.63 9.33 -38.43
N ASN A 28 23.53 10.06 -38.65
CA ASN A 28 22.21 9.61 -38.27
C ASN A 28 21.80 8.49 -39.22
N LEU A 29 21.50 7.35 -38.68
CA LEU A 29 21.09 6.16 -39.39
C LEU A 29 19.55 6.03 -39.33
N THR A 30 18.99 5.37 -40.33
CA THR A 30 17.64 4.81 -40.20
C THR A 30 17.79 3.37 -39.78
N VAL A 31 17.25 3.03 -38.60
CA VAL A 31 17.27 1.67 -38.08
C VAL A 31 15.93 1.03 -38.33
N THR A 32 15.93 -0.16 -38.91
CA THR A 32 14.77 -1.00 -39.18
C THR A 32 14.92 -2.34 -38.51
N GLY A 33 13.83 -3.07 -38.33
CA GLY A 33 13.87 -4.44 -37.80
C GLY A 33 12.52 -4.95 -37.45
N THR A 34 12.47 -6.14 -36.87
CA THR A 34 11.27 -6.79 -36.37
C THR A 34 11.35 -7.06 -34.87
N VAL A 35 10.24 -6.86 -34.19
CA VAL A 35 10.10 -7.24 -32.77
C VAL A 35 9.18 -8.45 -32.70
N THR A 36 9.68 -9.53 -32.12
CA THR A 36 8.96 -10.82 -32.00
C THR A 36 8.98 -11.30 -30.55
N ASP A 37 8.11 -12.22 -30.23
CA ASP A 37 8.13 -13.00 -29.00
C ASP A 37 8.18 -14.52 -29.28
N ASN A 38 7.73 -15.35 -28.34
CA ASN A 38 7.63 -16.80 -28.54
C ASN A 38 6.41 -17.23 -29.38
N LEU A 39 5.44 -16.36 -29.57
CA LEU A 39 4.18 -16.64 -30.26
C LEU A 39 4.14 -16.02 -31.67
N GLY A 40 4.97 -15.00 -31.94
CA GLY A 40 5.00 -14.32 -33.24
C GLY A 40 5.42 -12.85 -33.16
N PRO A 41 4.99 -12.03 -34.14
CA PRO A 41 5.30 -10.60 -34.16
C PRO A 41 4.55 -9.84 -33.05
N VAL A 42 5.24 -8.91 -32.38
CA VAL A 42 4.66 -8.06 -31.33
C VAL A 42 4.17 -6.74 -31.92
N ILE A 43 2.86 -6.52 -31.92
CA ILE A 43 2.20 -5.33 -32.43
C ILE A 43 2.20 -4.22 -31.38
N GLY A 44 2.56 -2.99 -31.77
CA GLY A 44 2.49 -1.83 -30.86
C GLY A 44 3.61 -1.76 -29.82
N ALA A 45 4.69 -2.53 -29.97
CA ALA A 45 5.88 -2.38 -29.13
C ALA A 45 6.53 -1.02 -29.36
N SER A 46 6.93 -0.35 -28.30
CA SER A 46 7.58 0.96 -28.35
C SER A 46 9.10 0.79 -28.48
N ILE A 47 9.66 1.50 -29.46
CA ILE A 47 11.11 1.60 -29.71
C ILE A 47 11.50 3.06 -29.54
N GLN A 48 12.43 3.37 -28.63
CA GLN A 48 12.87 4.74 -28.35
C GLN A 48 14.39 4.82 -28.25
N VAL A 49 14.95 5.92 -28.74
CA VAL A 49 16.37 6.24 -28.52
C VAL A 49 16.54 6.71 -27.08
N GLU A 50 17.38 6.04 -26.31
CA GLU A 50 17.60 6.33 -24.89
C GLU A 50 17.97 7.80 -24.64
N GLY A 51 17.25 8.44 -23.71
CA GLY A 51 17.48 9.86 -23.35
C GLY A 51 16.93 10.88 -24.33
N THR A 52 16.15 10.47 -25.34
CA THR A 52 15.54 11.38 -26.32
C THR A 52 14.05 11.12 -26.48
N SER A 53 13.34 12.02 -27.17
CA SER A 53 11.94 11.82 -27.57
C SER A 53 11.78 11.13 -28.94
N ASN A 54 12.90 10.73 -29.58
CA ASN A 54 12.86 10.06 -30.88
C ASN A 54 12.45 8.59 -30.69
N GLY A 55 11.29 8.19 -31.23
CA GLY A 55 10.77 6.83 -31.07
C GLY A 55 9.70 6.51 -32.11
N CYS A 56 9.38 5.22 -32.23
CA CYS A 56 8.32 4.68 -33.06
C CYS A 56 7.66 3.48 -32.37
N ILE A 57 6.62 2.95 -33.00
CA ILE A 57 5.94 1.71 -32.59
C ILE A 57 5.97 0.69 -33.71
N THR A 58 5.88 -0.59 -33.37
CA THR A 58 5.79 -1.68 -34.36
C THR A 58 4.42 -1.73 -35.04
N ASP A 59 4.40 -2.11 -36.29
CA ASP A 59 3.21 -2.36 -37.11
C ASP A 59 2.57 -3.75 -36.80
N ILE A 60 1.54 -4.11 -37.59
CA ILE A 60 0.80 -5.39 -37.44
C ILE A 60 1.65 -6.64 -37.67
N ASP A 61 2.76 -6.51 -38.40
CA ASP A 61 3.72 -7.57 -38.67
C ASP A 61 4.94 -7.50 -37.75
N GLY A 62 4.90 -6.63 -36.71
CA GLY A 62 5.98 -6.43 -35.76
C GLY A 62 7.17 -5.63 -36.32
N ASN A 63 7.07 -5.03 -37.51
CA ASN A 63 8.17 -4.27 -38.13
C ASN A 63 8.19 -2.84 -37.57
N TYR A 64 9.40 -2.27 -37.50
CA TYR A 64 9.60 -0.87 -37.16
C TYR A 64 10.62 -0.19 -38.06
N THR A 65 10.48 1.11 -38.18
CA THR A 65 11.46 1.98 -38.89
C THR A 65 11.65 3.24 -38.03
N LEU A 66 12.86 3.43 -37.53
CA LEU A 66 13.24 4.58 -36.71
C LEU A 66 14.30 5.42 -37.43
N PRO A 67 13.94 6.59 -37.98
CA PRO A 67 14.88 7.49 -38.63
C PRO A 67 15.66 8.33 -37.62
N ASN A 68 16.73 8.95 -38.05
CA ASN A 68 17.57 9.89 -37.30
C ASN A 68 18.14 9.31 -35.98
N VAL A 69 18.66 8.08 -36.04
CA VAL A 69 19.30 7.42 -34.91
C VAL A 69 20.83 7.63 -34.99
N PRO A 70 21.47 8.20 -33.96
CA PRO A 70 22.91 8.27 -33.88
C PRO A 70 23.55 6.88 -33.88
N ALA A 71 24.64 6.71 -34.61
CA ALA A 71 25.30 5.41 -34.75
C ALA A 71 25.76 4.78 -33.41
N ASN A 72 26.02 5.61 -32.40
CA ASN A 72 26.43 5.20 -31.05
C ASN A 72 25.27 5.17 -30.04
N ALA A 73 24.03 5.33 -30.48
CA ALA A 73 22.85 5.35 -29.59
C ALA A 73 22.49 3.95 -29.08
N THR A 74 21.74 3.93 -27.99
CA THR A 74 21.08 2.73 -27.46
C THR A 74 19.58 2.83 -27.73
N LEU A 75 19.00 1.79 -28.30
CA LEU A 75 17.56 1.65 -28.47
C LEU A 75 16.97 0.93 -27.26
N VAL A 76 15.86 1.46 -26.77
CA VAL A 76 15.05 0.88 -25.69
C VAL A 76 13.79 0.29 -26.31
N PHE A 77 13.63 -1.01 -26.20
CA PHE A 77 12.46 -1.75 -26.64
C PHE A 77 11.59 -2.06 -25.41
N SER A 78 10.33 -1.63 -25.44
CA SER A 78 9.38 -1.87 -24.34
C SER A 78 8.00 -2.20 -24.87
N TYR A 79 7.34 -3.14 -24.17
CA TYR A 79 5.95 -3.49 -24.40
C TYR A 79 5.32 -3.99 -23.11
N ILE A 80 4.01 -3.78 -22.94
CA ILE A 80 3.30 -4.19 -21.72
C ILE A 80 3.35 -5.71 -21.58
N GLY A 81 3.85 -6.19 -20.43
CA GLY A 81 4.01 -7.63 -20.16
C GLY A 81 5.35 -8.23 -20.60
N TYR A 82 6.28 -7.43 -21.09
CA TYR A 82 7.60 -7.87 -21.53
C TYR A 82 8.73 -7.12 -20.83
N GLN A 83 9.88 -7.78 -20.69
CA GLN A 83 11.09 -7.17 -20.14
C GLN A 83 11.61 -6.12 -21.09
N THR A 84 11.85 -4.92 -20.55
CA THR A 84 12.48 -3.85 -21.35
C THR A 84 13.90 -4.24 -21.73
N GLN A 85 14.20 -4.22 -23.03
CA GLN A 85 15.54 -4.52 -23.55
C GLN A 85 16.22 -3.26 -24.06
N LYS A 86 17.51 -3.14 -23.80
CA LYS A 86 18.36 -2.05 -24.28
C LYS A 86 19.43 -2.62 -25.21
N ILE A 87 19.47 -2.14 -26.44
CA ILE A 87 20.38 -2.63 -27.47
C ILE A 87 21.16 -1.47 -28.09
N ALA A 88 22.50 -1.54 -28.06
CA ALA A 88 23.33 -0.56 -28.71
C ALA A 88 23.24 -0.71 -30.22
N VAL A 89 23.04 0.39 -30.93
CA VAL A 89 22.93 0.42 -32.40
C VAL A 89 24.25 -0.01 -33.05
N GLY A 90 25.39 0.54 -32.58
CA GLY A 90 26.73 0.15 -33.06
C GLY A 90 26.91 0.24 -34.59
N GLY A 91 26.25 1.23 -35.23
CA GLY A 91 26.29 1.42 -36.68
C GLY A 91 25.43 0.45 -37.50
N LYS A 92 24.64 -0.42 -36.87
CA LYS A 92 23.75 -1.36 -37.57
C LYS A 92 22.51 -0.65 -38.06
N THR A 93 22.06 -0.94 -39.27
CA THR A 93 20.83 -0.42 -39.87
C THR A 93 19.65 -1.38 -39.73
N LYS A 94 19.92 -2.65 -39.37
CA LYS A 94 18.88 -3.64 -39.10
C LYS A 94 19.10 -4.29 -37.73
N ILE A 95 18.10 -4.24 -36.84
CA ILE A 95 18.13 -4.82 -35.50
C ILE A 95 16.82 -5.54 -35.24
N ASP A 96 16.86 -6.86 -35.28
CA ASP A 96 15.72 -7.71 -34.95
C ASP A 96 15.80 -8.07 -33.45
N VAL A 97 14.68 -8.02 -32.74
CA VAL A 97 14.62 -8.18 -31.29
C VAL A 97 13.58 -9.21 -30.93
N LYS A 98 13.95 -10.13 -30.04
CA LYS A 98 13.01 -11.06 -29.44
C LYS A 98 12.77 -10.64 -27.99
N LEU A 99 11.56 -10.17 -27.70
CA LEU A 99 11.17 -9.80 -26.34
C LEU A 99 10.91 -11.06 -25.51
N ALA A 100 11.43 -11.04 -24.29
CA ALA A 100 11.12 -12.04 -23.30
C ALA A 100 9.96 -11.55 -22.44
N GLU A 101 8.96 -12.39 -22.21
CA GLU A 101 7.87 -12.09 -21.29
C GLU A 101 8.42 -11.73 -19.92
N ASP A 102 7.90 -10.65 -19.32
CA ASP A 102 8.23 -10.30 -17.94
C ASP A 102 7.41 -11.17 -17.00
N SER A 103 7.99 -12.30 -16.64
CA SER A 103 7.38 -13.24 -15.70
C SER A 103 7.16 -12.63 -14.29
N GLN A 104 7.75 -11.47 -13.99
CA GLN A 104 7.51 -10.77 -12.72
C GLN A 104 6.22 -9.94 -12.74
N LEU A 105 5.80 -9.44 -13.91
CA LEU A 105 4.53 -8.70 -14.06
C LEU A 105 3.30 -9.62 -14.14
N LEU A 106 3.49 -10.91 -14.48
CA LEU A 106 2.39 -11.87 -14.66
C LEU A 106 2.11 -12.75 -13.42
N GLN A 107 2.84 -12.58 -12.33
CA GLN A 107 2.66 -13.37 -11.12
C GLN A 107 2.02 -12.56 -9.98
N GLU A 108 0.95 -11.81 -10.23
CA GLU A 108 -0.03 -11.60 -9.17
C GLU A 108 -0.84 -12.90 -9.03
N VAL A 109 -0.27 -13.82 -8.27
CA VAL A 109 -0.90 -15.08 -7.94
C VAL A 109 -1.77 -14.85 -6.72
N VAL A 110 -3.07 -15.05 -6.86
CA VAL A 110 -4.03 -14.98 -5.76
C VAL A 110 -4.21 -16.37 -5.19
N VAL A 111 -4.03 -16.52 -3.89
CA VAL A 111 -4.36 -17.77 -3.21
C VAL A 111 -5.87 -17.84 -3.08
N VAL A 112 -6.52 -18.74 -3.82
CA VAL A 112 -7.96 -18.93 -3.81
C VAL A 112 -8.26 -20.29 -3.19
N GLY A 113 -8.81 -20.31 -2.00
CA GLY A 113 -9.18 -21.56 -1.32
C GLY A 113 -7.97 -22.48 -1.07
N TYR A 114 -7.99 -23.68 -1.64
CA TYR A 114 -6.92 -24.67 -1.50
C TYR A 114 -5.90 -24.67 -2.64
N GLY A 115 -5.88 -23.61 -3.47
CA GLY A 115 -4.99 -23.53 -4.63
C GLY A 115 -4.55 -22.10 -4.93
N VAL A 116 -3.51 -22.03 -5.76
CA VAL A 116 -2.93 -20.78 -6.25
C VAL A 116 -3.46 -20.57 -7.68
N GLN A 117 -4.28 -19.56 -7.93
CA GLN A 117 -4.76 -19.18 -9.25
C GLN A 117 -4.20 -17.82 -9.67
N ARG A 118 -4.00 -17.63 -10.96
CA ARG A 118 -3.60 -16.32 -11.48
C ARG A 118 -4.78 -15.36 -11.38
N LYS A 119 -4.51 -14.12 -11.03
CA LYS A 119 -5.54 -13.06 -10.93
C LYS A 119 -6.32 -12.89 -12.24
N SER A 120 -5.66 -13.13 -13.39
CA SER A 120 -6.27 -13.14 -14.72
C SER A 120 -7.31 -14.25 -14.92
N ASP A 121 -7.22 -15.33 -14.14
CA ASP A 121 -8.09 -16.52 -14.29
C ASP A 121 -9.32 -16.43 -13.38
N LEU A 122 -9.37 -15.39 -12.54
CA LEU A 122 -10.51 -15.11 -11.67
C LEU A 122 -11.55 -14.29 -12.45
N THR A 123 -12.67 -14.90 -12.80
CA THR A 123 -13.79 -14.26 -13.49
C THR A 123 -14.61 -13.32 -12.62
N GLY A 124 -14.30 -13.20 -11.32
CA GLY A 124 -15.02 -12.37 -10.35
C GLY A 124 -14.34 -11.02 -10.09
N ALA A 125 -15.11 -10.03 -9.59
CA ALA A 125 -14.61 -8.71 -9.20
C ALA A 125 -13.74 -8.83 -7.93
N VAL A 126 -12.42 -8.92 -8.12
CA VAL A 126 -11.43 -8.92 -7.05
C VAL A 126 -10.84 -7.52 -6.93
N ALA A 127 -10.99 -6.89 -5.76
CA ALA A 127 -10.24 -5.69 -5.43
C ALA A 127 -8.97 -6.09 -4.67
N SER A 128 -7.82 -5.66 -5.14
CA SER A 128 -6.54 -5.92 -4.49
C SER A 128 -5.82 -4.62 -4.16
N VAL A 129 -5.19 -4.58 -3.01
CA VAL A 129 -4.32 -3.49 -2.56
C VAL A 129 -2.99 -4.09 -2.15
N LYS A 130 -1.90 -3.60 -2.75
CA LYS A 130 -0.55 -3.94 -2.28
C LYS A 130 -0.32 -3.27 -0.93
N ALA A 131 0.04 -4.04 0.07
CA ALA A 131 0.27 -3.53 1.41
C ALA A 131 1.36 -2.45 1.43
N ALA A 132 2.37 -2.56 0.57
CA ALA A 132 3.40 -1.53 0.42
C ALA A 132 2.81 -0.15 0.08
N ASP A 133 1.75 -0.07 -0.71
CA ASP A 133 1.13 1.19 -1.12
C ASP A 133 0.12 1.69 -0.08
N ALA A 134 -0.56 0.77 0.61
CA ALA A 134 -1.53 1.09 1.65
C ALA A 134 -0.86 1.52 2.97
N LEU A 135 0.23 0.88 3.35
CA LEU A 135 0.87 1.04 4.65
C LEU A 135 1.98 2.09 4.67
N LYS A 136 2.64 2.37 3.53
CA LYS A 136 3.71 3.38 3.45
C LYS A 136 3.30 4.77 3.90
N ASN A 137 2.04 5.15 3.64
CA ASN A 137 1.54 6.50 3.88
C ASN A 137 0.56 6.59 5.07
N THR A 138 0.36 5.50 5.78
CA THR A 138 -0.57 5.45 6.92
C THR A 138 0.09 4.63 8.03
N PRO A 139 0.92 5.25 8.87
CA PRO A 139 1.49 4.58 10.03
C PRO A 139 0.36 4.24 11.00
N THR A 140 -0.22 3.08 10.86
CA THR A 140 -1.30 2.57 11.71
C THR A 140 -0.89 1.24 12.31
N GLY A 141 -1.22 1.08 13.57
CA GLY A 141 -1.03 -0.20 14.26
C GLY A 141 -2.07 -1.25 13.89
N ASN A 142 -3.14 -0.87 13.20
CA ASN A 142 -4.21 -1.77 12.80
C ASN A 142 -4.31 -1.87 11.27
N VAL A 143 -4.25 -3.09 10.76
CA VAL A 143 -4.33 -3.37 9.31
C VAL A 143 -5.65 -2.88 8.70
N SER A 144 -6.75 -2.94 9.45
CA SER A 144 -8.06 -2.50 8.97
C SER A 144 -8.13 -1.00 8.69
N ASP A 145 -7.43 -0.16 9.46
CA ASP A 145 -7.36 1.28 9.21
C ASP A 145 -6.70 1.58 7.85
N ALA A 146 -5.70 0.79 7.49
CA ALA A 146 -5.01 0.94 6.21
C ALA A 146 -5.88 0.62 5.00
N LEU A 147 -6.99 -0.09 5.18
CA LEU A 147 -7.95 -0.44 4.12
C LEU A 147 -9.00 0.65 3.90
N GLN A 148 -9.19 1.56 4.87
CA GLN A 148 -10.23 2.58 4.82
C GLN A 148 -10.06 3.49 3.59
N GLY A 149 -11.14 3.58 2.78
CA GLY A 149 -11.18 4.41 1.57
C GLY A 149 -10.30 3.94 0.39
N ARG A 150 -9.62 2.79 0.51
CA ARG A 150 -8.68 2.29 -0.52
C ARG A 150 -9.21 1.12 -1.35
N MET A 151 -10.28 0.51 -0.90
CA MET A 151 -10.89 -0.64 -1.60
C MET A 151 -12.33 -0.36 -1.98
N ALA A 152 -12.63 -0.35 -3.27
CA ALA A 152 -13.99 -0.15 -3.76
C ALA A 152 -14.95 -1.22 -3.21
N GLY A 153 -16.08 -0.82 -2.63
CA GLY A 153 -17.09 -1.71 -2.04
C GLY A 153 -16.71 -2.31 -0.68
N VAL A 154 -15.66 -1.81 -0.04
CA VAL A 154 -15.29 -2.13 1.35
C VAL A 154 -15.50 -0.87 2.20
N SER A 155 -16.27 -0.99 3.25
CA SER A 155 -16.46 0.03 4.27
C SER A 155 -15.76 -0.40 5.54
N VAL A 156 -14.90 0.45 6.07
CA VAL A 156 -14.23 0.25 7.35
C VAL A 156 -14.73 1.34 8.29
N LEU A 157 -15.37 0.93 9.37
CA LEU A 157 -15.89 1.83 10.39
C LEU A 157 -15.04 1.64 11.65
N SER A 158 -14.32 2.68 12.02
CA SER A 158 -13.67 2.79 13.32
C SER A 158 -14.71 3.27 14.33
N GLY A 159 -15.13 2.38 15.23
CA GLY A 159 -16.32 2.61 16.05
C GLY A 159 -16.09 3.57 17.21
N SER A 160 -15.31 3.17 18.21
CA SER A 160 -15.34 3.81 19.54
C SER A 160 -14.05 4.53 19.92
N GLY A 161 -12.95 4.37 19.16
CA GLY A 161 -11.60 4.78 19.58
C GLY A 161 -11.06 3.95 20.76
N ASN A 162 -11.74 2.85 21.11
CA ASN A 162 -11.26 1.85 22.07
C ASN A 162 -10.21 0.96 21.36
N PRO A 163 -8.97 0.88 21.87
CA PRO A 163 -7.91 0.11 21.24
C PRO A 163 -8.11 -1.41 21.30
N THR A 164 -9.06 -1.90 22.10
CA THR A 164 -9.40 -3.32 22.22
C THR A 164 -10.48 -3.76 21.23
N GLU A 165 -11.17 -2.83 20.59
CA GLU A 165 -12.20 -3.13 19.61
C GLU A 165 -11.63 -3.19 18.19
N ASP A 166 -12.03 -4.24 17.47
CA ASP A 166 -11.76 -4.34 16.04
C ASP A 166 -12.62 -3.36 15.24
N ASN A 167 -12.04 -2.77 14.20
CA ASN A 167 -12.80 -2.01 13.25
C ASN A 167 -13.83 -2.89 12.55
N THR A 168 -15.04 -2.40 12.40
CA THR A 168 -16.07 -3.10 11.65
C THR A 168 -15.78 -2.99 10.15
N ILE A 169 -15.44 -4.10 9.52
CA ILE A 169 -15.25 -4.20 8.06
C ILE A 169 -16.52 -4.76 7.45
N ARG A 170 -17.02 -4.12 6.39
CA ARG A 170 -18.18 -4.58 5.63
C ARG A 170 -17.87 -4.60 4.13
N VAL A 171 -18.28 -5.65 3.47
CA VAL A 171 -18.16 -5.80 2.02
C VAL A 171 -19.54 -5.78 1.39
N ARG A 172 -19.79 -4.79 0.52
CA ARG A 172 -21.08 -4.59 -0.18
C ARG A 172 -22.30 -4.37 0.75
N GLY A 173 -22.09 -3.97 2.01
CA GLY A 173 -23.17 -3.62 2.93
C GLY A 173 -23.50 -4.70 3.95
N ILE A 174 -24.74 -4.66 4.48
CA ILE A 174 -25.22 -5.55 5.52
C ILE A 174 -26.13 -6.59 4.89
N ASN A 175 -25.77 -7.86 5.00
CA ASN A 175 -26.52 -8.97 4.42
C ASN A 175 -27.39 -9.73 5.47
N SER A 176 -27.22 -9.44 6.76
CA SER A 176 -27.95 -10.08 7.85
C SER A 176 -28.30 -9.08 8.95
N ILE A 177 -29.45 -9.26 9.57
CA ILE A 177 -29.91 -8.46 10.71
C ILE A 177 -29.47 -9.11 12.03
N THR A 178 -29.27 -10.42 12.04
CA THR A 178 -29.05 -11.20 13.28
C THR A 178 -27.71 -11.92 13.35
N ALA A 179 -27.04 -12.13 12.21
CA ALA A 179 -25.75 -12.80 12.14
C ALA A 179 -24.61 -11.79 12.00
N GLU A 180 -23.38 -12.27 12.23
CA GLU A 180 -22.17 -11.49 11.96
C GLU A 180 -22.16 -11.01 10.51
N THR A 181 -21.89 -9.72 10.31
CA THR A 181 -21.89 -9.05 9.01
C THR A 181 -20.48 -8.79 8.47
N GLY A 182 -19.44 -9.21 9.20
CA GLY A 182 -18.06 -9.08 8.81
C GLY A 182 -17.64 -10.08 7.71
N PRO A 183 -16.64 -9.75 6.88
CA PRO A 183 -16.09 -10.67 5.91
C PRO A 183 -15.31 -11.80 6.60
N LEU A 184 -15.22 -12.94 5.93
CA LEU A 184 -14.35 -14.03 6.37
C LEU A 184 -12.89 -13.63 6.15
N VAL A 185 -12.07 -13.67 7.20
CA VAL A 185 -10.63 -13.38 7.10
C VAL A 185 -9.88 -14.69 6.87
N VAL A 186 -9.03 -14.68 5.84
CA VAL A 186 -8.16 -15.81 5.48
C VAL A 186 -6.72 -15.28 5.36
N ILE A 187 -5.82 -15.84 6.15
CA ILE A 187 -4.42 -15.41 6.22
C ILE A 187 -3.54 -16.56 5.74
N ASP A 188 -2.81 -16.38 4.64
CA ASP A 188 -1.97 -17.41 4.01
C ASP A 188 -2.70 -18.76 3.84
N GLY A 189 -4.01 -18.72 3.53
CA GLY A 189 -4.87 -19.91 3.37
C GLY A 189 -5.53 -20.43 4.66
N PHE A 190 -5.18 -19.90 5.83
CA PHE A 190 -5.81 -20.25 7.10
C PHE A 190 -7.06 -19.41 7.37
N ILE A 191 -8.17 -20.06 7.62
CA ILE A 191 -9.48 -19.44 7.82
C ILE A 191 -9.65 -19.01 9.28
N GLY A 192 -10.13 -17.78 9.51
CA GLY A 192 -10.53 -17.28 10.83
C GLY A 192 -9.40 -16.58 11.60
N GLY A 193 -8.39 -16.06 10.93
CA GLY A 193 -7.37 -15.21 11.55
C GLY A 193 -7.89 -13.82 11.92
N SER A 194 -7.30 -13.19 12.96
CA SER A 194 -7.57 -11.79 13.33
C SER A 194 -6.57 -10.87 12.63
N LEU A 195 -7.09 -9.77 12.05
CA LEU A 195 -6.25 -8.74 11.45
C LEU A 195 -5.41 -7.97 12.46
N GLN A 196 -5.87 -7.88 13.73
CA GLN A 196 -5.13 -7.23 14.81
C GLN A 196 -3.84 -7.97 15.17
N SER A 197 -3.85 -9.30 15.04
CA SER A 197 -2.67 -10.13 15.36
C SER A 197 -1.57 -10.03 14.30
N LEU A 198 -1.90 -9.49 13.11
CA LEU A 198 -0.94 -9.35 12.03
C LEU A 198 -0.05 -8.12 12.22
N ASN A 199 1.21 -8.32 11.93
CA ASN A 199 2.13 -7.21 11.77
C ASN A 199 1.89 -6.57 10.37
N PRO A 200 1.49 -5.29 10.28
CA PRO A 200 1.29 -4.63 9.00
C PRO A 200 2.49 -4.71 8.07
N SER A 201 3.70 -4.68 8.61
CA SER A 201 4.93 -4.76 7.81
C SER A 201 5.19 -6.13 7.18
N ASP A 202 4.55 -7.20 7.68
CA ASP A 202 4.69 -8.56 7.13
C ASP A 202 3.72 -8.84 5.97
N ILE A 203 2.76 -7.95 5.72
CA ILE A 203 1.76 -8.14 4.68
C ILE A 203 2.33 -7.80 3.31
N GLN A 204 2.08 -8.65 2.33
CA GLN A 204 2.40 -8.43 0.92
C GLN A 204 1.22 -7.82 0.17
N SER A 205 0.04 -8.44 0.29
CA SER A 205 -1.19 -7.98 -0.36
C SER A 205 -2.41 -8.31 0.47
N ILE A 206 -3.46 -7.52 0.27
CA ILE A 206 -4.80 -7.78 0.81
C ILE A 206 -5.76 -7.75 -0.37
N GLU A 207 -6.55 -8.79 -0.50
CA GLU A 207 -7.51 -8.96 -1.57
C GLU A 207 -8.89 -9.19 -1.01
N VAL A 208 -9.91 -8.63 -1.66
CA VAL A 208 -11.29 -8.81 -1.25
C VAL A 208 -12.07 -9.49 -2.36
N LEU A 209 -12.54 -10.69 -2.05
CA LEU A 209 -13.46 -11.44 -2.89
C LEU A 209 -14.89 -10.98 -2.56
N LYS A 210 -15.56 -10.39 -3.55
CA LYS A 210 -16.87 -9.76 -3.35
C LYS A 210 -18.00 -10.56 -3.99
N ASP A 211 -17.69 -11.28 -5.08
CA ASP A 211 -18.67 -11.99 -5.87
C ASP A 211 -18.89 -13.41 -5.37
N ALA A 212 -20.11 -13.90 -5.50
CA ALA A 212 -20.49 -15.24 -5.08
C ALA A 212 -19.64 -16.33 -5.77
N SER A 213 -19.27 -16.15 -7.04
CA SER A 213 -18.41 -17.07 -7.76
C SER A 213 -17.01 -17.18 -7.14
N ALA A 214 -16.42 -16.04 -6.72
CA ALA A 214 -15.11 -16.01 -6.11
C ALA A 214 -15.14 -16.50 -4.64
N THR A 215 -16.24 -16.32 -3.93
CA THR A 215 -16.39 -16.75 -2.52
C THR A 215 -16.93 -18.16 -2.36
N ALA A 216 -17.40 -18.81 -3.45
CA ALA A 216 -18.02 -20.14 -3.43
C ALA A 216 -17.13 -21.22 -2.76
N VAL A 217 -15.82 -21.13 -2.92
CA VAL A 217 -14.84 -22.05 -2.33
C VAL A 217 -14.90 -22.04 -0.80
N TYR A 218 -15.33 -20.92 -0.19
CA TYR A 218 -15.44 -20.74 1.26
C TYR A 218 -16.82 -21.08 1.81
N GLY A 219 -17.75 -21.52 0.93
CA GLY A 219 -19.11 -21.92 1.27
C GLY A 219 -19.92 -20.78 1.91
N SER A 220 -20.82 -21.12 2.82
CA SER A 220 -21.71 -20.15 3.53
C SER A 220 -20.93 -19.09 4.33
N ARG A 221 -19.74 -19.43 4.82
CA ARG A 221 -18.89 -18.48 5.55
C ARG A 221 -18.37 -17.32 4.69
N GLY A 222 -18.31 -17.51 3.35
CA GLY A 222 -17.94 -16.47 2.39
C GLY A 222 -19.09 -15.54 1.98
N ALA A 223 -20.30 -15.70 2.50
CA ALA A 223 -21.48 -14.95 2.06
C ALA A 223 -21.35 -13.43 2.25
N ASN A 224 -20.63 -12.98 3.28
CA ASN A 224 -20.36 -11.56 3.55
C ASN A 224 -19.07 -11.04 2.87
N GLY A 225 -18.54 -11.80 1.89
CA GLY A 225 -17.23 -11.54 1.29
C GLY A 225 -16.09 -12.23 2.02
N VAL A 226 -14.94 -12.30 1.36
CA VAL A 226 -13.74 -12.90 1.93
C VAL A 226 -12.57 -11.92 1.79
N LEU A 227 -11.86 -11.70 2.88
CA LEU A 227 -10.64 -10.90 2.94
C LEU A 227 -9.45 -11.86 2.95
N LEU A 228 -8.73 -11.91 1.83
CA LEU A 228 -7.51 -12.70 1.69
C LEU A 228 -6.31 -11.84 2.04
N VAL A 229 -5.55 -12.26 3.02
CA VAL A 229 -4.29 -11.61 3.40
C VAL A 229 -3.14 -12.54 3.05
N THR A 230 -2.27 -12.06 2.18
CA THR A 230 -1.03 -12.76 1.83
C THR A 230 0.14 -12.07 2.52
N THR A 231 0.92 -12.85 3.28
CA THR A 231 2.12 -12.33 3.92
C THR A 231 3.32 -12.42 2.99
N LYS A 232 4.33 -11.61 3.27
CA LYS A 232 5.57 -11.57 2.49
C LYS A 232 6.23 -12.94 2.45
N ASN A 233 6.70 -13.31 1.27
CA ASN A 233 7.61 -14.43 1.10
C ASN A 233 9.03 -13.90 1.04
N PRO A 234 9.96 -14.48 1.80
CA PRO A 234 11.35 -14.07 1.78
C PRO A 234 11.99 -14.29 0.41
N ASP A 235 12.85 -13.36 0.00
CA ASP A 235 13.69 -13.55 -1.18
C ASP A 235 14.70 -14.67 -0.91
N LYS A 236 14.95 -15.47 -1.93
CA LYS A 236 16.01 -16.48 -1.89
C LYS A 236 17.37 -15.77 -1.92
N ASP A 237 18.32 -16.35 -1.21
CA ASP A 237 19.73 -15.89 -1.19
C ASP A 237 19.96 -14.47 -0.66
N LYS A 238 18.95 -13.88 0.00
CA LYS A 238 19.05 -12.55 0.60
C LYS A 238 18.49 -12.56 2.03
N LEU A 239 19.33 -12.17 2.97
CA LEU A 239 18.89 -11.89 4.34
C LEU A 239 18.45 -10.42 4.43
N THR A 240 17.20 -10.19 4.80
CA THR A 240 16.64 -8.85 4.99
C THR A 240 16.24 -8.69 6.44
N VAL A 241 16.74 -7.65 7.09
CA VAL A 241 16.33 -7.25 8.44
C VAL A 241 15.61 -5.92 8.31
N SER A 242 14.38 -5.83 8.79
CA SER A 242 13.55 -4.63 8.76
C SER A 242 13.16 -4.27 10.19
N PHE A 243 13.35 -3.01 10.54
CA PHE A 243 12.88 -2.44 11.81
C PHE A 243 12.01 -1.24 11.51
N ASN A 244 10.78 -1.24 12.03
CA ASN A 244 9.84 -0.13 11.95
C ASN A 244 9.46 0.31 13.35
N ALA A 245 9.44 1.60 13.58
CA ALA A 245 8.94 2.18 14.82
C ALA A 245 8.18 3.46 14.50
N PHE A 246 7.01 3.63 15.10
CA PHE A 246 6.25 4.86 14.98
C PHE A 246 5.46 5.15 16.25
N ALA A 247 5.12 6.42 16.44
CA ALA A 247 4.24 6.87 17.50
C ALA A 247 3.13 7.74 16.90
N ASN A 248 1.88 7.47 17.31
CA ASN A 248 0.71 8.25 16.93
C ASN A 248 0.14 8.97 18.13
N ILE A 249 -0.25 10.23 17.95
CA ILE A 249 -0.94 11.01 18.97
C ILE A 249 -2.42 11.06 18.58
N LYS A 250 -3.29 10.60 19.48
CA LYS A 250 -4.73 10.57 19.31
C LYS A 250 -5.36 11.65 20.19
N THR A 251 -6.23 12.46 19.63
CA THR A 251 -6.97 13.48 20.36
C THR A 251 -8.45 13.40 20.00
N VAL A 252 -9.32 13.90 20.87
CA VAL A 252 -10.74 14.03 20.55
C VAL A 252 -10.90 15.13 19.51
N ALA A 253 -11.48 14.80 18.36
CA ALA A 253 -11.68 15.75 17.27
C ALA A 253 -12.76 16.79 17.61
N LYS A 254 -13.84 16.36 18.26
CA LYS A 254 -14.93 17.24 18.71
C LYS A 254 -15.59 16.62 19.95
N TYR A 255 -15.77 17.44 20.97
CA TYR A 255 -16.62 17.11 22.12
C TYR A 255 -18.07 17.36 21.75
N ALA A 256 -18.99 16.60 22.39
CA ALA A 256 -20.39 16.96 22.32
C ALA A 256 -20.62 18.31 22.99
N ASP A 257 -21.48 19.12 22.42
CA ASP A 257 -21.88 20.39 23.00
C ASP A 257 -22.89 20.11 24.09
N ASN A 258 -22.40 19.86 25.31
CA ASN A 258 -23.26 19.62 26.49
C ASN A 258 -23.59 20.95 27.19
N LEU A 259 -24.71 20.98 27.85
CA LEU A 259 -25.05 22.08 28.72
C LEU A 259 -24.04 22.17 29.88
N SER A 260 -23.66 23.40 30.22
CA SER A 260 -22.90 23.64 31.45
C SER A 260 -23.72 23.26 32.68
N PRO A 261 -23.09 22.97 33.82
CA PRO A 261 -23.81 22.69 35.06
C PRO A 261 -24.89 23.76 35.41
N TYR A 262 -24.57 25.04 35.15
CA TYR A 262 -25.48 26.15 35.34
C TYR A 262 -26.70 26.10 34.41
N GLU A 263 -26.45 25.89 33.10
CA GLU A 263 -27.53 25.79 32.11
C GLU A 263 -28.42 24.58 32.36
N TYR A 264 -27.84 23.42 32.71
CA TYR A 264 -28.58 22.21 33.05
C TYR A 264 -29.45 22.42 34.26
N ALA A 265 -28.90 23.00 35.34
CA ALA A 265 -29.63 23.24 36.57
C ALA A 265 -30.81 24.21 36.37
N ASN A 266 -30.63 25.29 35.58
CA ASN A 266 -31.73 26.19 35.21
C ASN A 266 -32.80 25.47 34.40
N LEU A 267 -32.38 24.67 33.37
CA LEU A 267 -33.34 23.92 32.56
C LEU A 267 -34.19 22.97 33.39
N VAL A 268 -33.59 22.29 34.37
CA VAL A 268 -34.30 21.36 35.25
C VAL A 268 -35.28 22.12 36.16
N ASN A 269 -34.89 23.26 36.70
CA ASN A 269 -35.79 24.10 37.51
C ASN A 269 -36.95 24.64 36.66
N GLU A 270 -36.71 25.15 35.46
CA GLU A 270 -37.71 25.63 34.51
C GLU A 270 -38.69 24.53 34.13
N PHE A 271 -38.19 23.32 33.80
CA PHE A 271 -39.02 22.15 33.51
C PHE A 271 -39.92 21.79 34.70
N GLY A 272 -39.40 21.82 35.93
CA GLY A 272 -40.18 21.56 37.14
C GLY A 272 -41.30 22.56 37.34
N LYS A 273 -41.01 23.85 37.10
CA LYS A 273 -42.00 24.92 37.21
C LYS A 273 -43.09 24.79 36.15
N GLU A 274 -42.72 24.61 34.88
CA GLU A 274 -43.68 24.54 33.78
C GLU A 274 -44.55 23.28 33.82
N LYS A 275 -43.95 22.11 34.09
CA LYS A 275 -44.65 20.85 33.99
C LYS A 275 -45.37 20.46 35.26
N PHE A 276 -44.83 20.79 36.42
CA PHE A 276 -45.39 20.35 37.73
C PHE A 276 -45.88 21.50 38.60
N GLY A 277 -45.67 22.77 38.17
CA GLY A 277 -46.08 23.92 38.94
C GLY A 277 -45.26 24.13 40.20
N TYR A 278 -44.02 23.65 40.28
CA TYR A 278 -43.15 23.84 41.43
C TYR A 278 -42.71 25.29 41.57
N GLU A 279 -42.30 25.66 42.77
CA GLU A 279 -41.71 26.98 43.01
C GLU A 279 -40.37 27.14 42.25
N ASP A 280 -39.95 28.39 42.07
CA ASP A 280 -38.65 28.70 41.48
C ASP A 280 -37.53 28.07 42.31
N ASN A 281 -36.55 27.52 41.62
CA ASN A 281 -35.37 26.86 42.22
C ASN A 281 -35.72 25.65 43.11
N HIS A 282 -36.75 24.88 42.74
CA HIS A 282 -37.19 23.70 43.48
C HIS A 282 -36.17 22.58 43.51
N TYR A 283 -35.52 22.28 42.38
CA TYR A 283 -34.51 21.22 42.28
C TYR A 283 -33.09 21.71 42.64
N TYR A 284 -32.75 22.89 42.18
CA TYR A 284 -31.48 23.55 42.48
C TYR A 284 -31.74 24.92 43.08
N SER A 285 -31.23 25.16 44.28
CA SER A 285 -31.36 26.43 44.98
C SER A 285 -30.59 27.56 44.29
N ALA A 286 -30.93 28.81 44.61
CA ALA A 286 -30.25 29.98 44.11
C ALA A 286 -28.72 29.96 44.44
N ALA A 287 -28.35 29.45 45.62
CA ALA A 287 -26.96 29.33 46.04
C ALA A 287 -26.19 28.29 45.20
N GLU A 288 -26.82 27.15 44.85
CA GLU A 288 -26.24 26.13 43.98
C GLU A 288 -26.09 26.65 42.54
N LEU A 289 -27.09 27.36 42.04
CA LEU A 289 -27.00 28.01 40.71
C LEU A 289 -25.86 29.02 40.66
N GLU A 290 -25.67 29.81 41.71
CA GLU A 290 -24.55 30.74 41.79
C GLU A 290 -23.21 30.02 41.86
N ALA A 291 -23.13 28.93 42.63
CA ALA A 291 -21.92 28.09 42.69
C ALA A 291 -21.57 27.47 41.33
N PHE A 292 -22.55 26.96 40.57
CA PHE A 292 -22.36 26.46 39.21
C PHE A 292 -21.93 27.56 38.23
N LYS A 293 -22.54 28.74 38.33
CA LYS A 293 -22.20 29.92 37.50
C LYS A 293 -20.77 30.38 37.72
N ASN A 294 -20.31 30.37 38.97
CA ASN A 294 -18.96 30.80 39.35
C ASN A 294 -17.93 29.67 39.24
N GLY A 295 -18.31 28.46 38.80
CA GLY A 295 -17.42 27.32 38.64
C GLY A 295 -16.86 26.74 39.94
N THR A 296 -17.45 27.11 41.10
CA THR A 296 -17.06 26.55 42.40
C THR A 296 -17.74 25.21 42.69
N ALA A 297 -18.79 24.87 41.94
CA ALA A 297 -19.45 23.57 41.95
C ALA A 297 -19.77 23.15 40.51
N GLY A 298 -20.11 21.87 40.37
CA GLY A 298 -20.38 21.27 39.05
C GLY A 298 -19.12 20.73 38.40
N PHE A 299 -19.28 19.69 37.63
CA PHE A 299 -18.17 18.98 37.01
C PHE A 299 -18.55 18.51 35.60
N ASP A 300 -17.71 18.79 34.59
CA ASP A 300 -17.91 18.32 33.24
C ASP A 300 -17.26 16.94 33.06
N TYR A 301 -18.03 15.90 33.40
CA TYR A 301 -17.58 14.51 33.26
C TYR A 301 -17.23 14.14 31.84
N SER A 302 -17.88 14.77 30.85
CA SER A 302 -17.62 14.42 29.45
C SER A 302 -16.23 14.79 28.98
N ARG A 303 -15.64 15.84 29.56
CA ARG A 303 -14.23 16.23 29.25
C ARG A 303 -13.24 15.48 30.12
N GLU A 304 -13.59 15.16 31.36
CA GLU A 304 -12.69 14.52 32.31
C GLU A 304 -12.34 13.07 31.93
N ILE A 305 -13.25 12.37 31.27
CA ILE A 305 -13.02 10.98 30.83
C ILE A 305 -12.05 10.87 29.66
N PHE A 306 -11.84 11.97 28.91
CA PHE A 306 -10.98 11.97 27.75
C PHE A 306 -9.56 12.44 28.07
N ARG A 307 -8.60 11.95 27.27
CA ARG A 307 -7.20 12.37 27.33
C ARG A 307 -6.60 12.42 25.92
N THR A 308 -5.50 13.13 25.77
CA THR A 308 -4.58 12.92 24.65
C THR A 308 -3.87 11.58 24.86
N ALA A 309 -3.96 10.69 23.92
CA ALA A 309 -3.40 9.35 24.01
C ALA A 309 -2.27 9.16 23.01
N VAL A 310 -1.32 8.30 23.35
CA VAL A 310 -0.16 7.99 22.49
C VAL A 310 -0.15 6.49 22.24
N THR A 311 -0.12 6.12 20.95
CA THR A 311 0.15 4.74 20.52
C THR A 311 1.60 4.63 20.13
N GLN A 312 2.30 3.63 20.60
CA GLN A 312 3.66 3.29 20.21
C GLN A 312 3.66 1.90 19.58
N ASN A 313 4.36 1.75 18.45
CA ASN A 313 4.50 0.48 17.77
C ASN A 313 5.96 0.23 17.39
N TYR A 314 6.45 -0.97 17.67
CA TYR A 314 7.80 -1.41 17.35
C TYR A 314 7.72 -2.77 16.67
N GLU A 315 8.31 -2.88 15.50
CA GLU A 315 8.27 -4.07 14.66
C GLU A 315 9.68 -4.44 14.22
N LEU A 316 10.07 -5.68 14.43
CA LEU A 316 11.30 -6.26 13.92
C LEU A 316 10.94 -7.47 13.06
N SER A 317 11.44 -7.50 11.83
CA SER A 317 11.24 -8.60 10.91
C SER A 317 12.57 -9.03 10.31
N ILE A 318 12.81 -10.34 10.29
CA ILE A 318 13.98 -10.98 9.69
C ILE A 318 13.46 -11.99 8.67
N ALA A 319 13.82 -11.79 7.41
CA ALA A 319 13.42 -12.64 6.31
C ALA A 319 14.64 -13.08 5.51
N GLY A 320 14.71 -14.34 5.13
CA GLY A 320 15.82 -14.85 4.36
C GLY A 320 15.68 -16.31 4.01
N GLY A 321 16.71 -16.85 3.39
CA GLY A 321 16.76 -18.27 3.06
C GLY A 321 17.62 -18.57 1.86
N GLY A 322 17.67 -19.83 1.46
CA GLY A 322 18.36 -20.33 0.29
C GLY A 322 17.41 -21.08 -0.65
N GLU A 323 17.98 -21.83 -1.58
CA GLU A 323 17.20 -22.57 -2.59
C GLU A 323 16.21 -23.59 -1.99
N LYS A 324 16.55 -24.17 -0.84
CA LYS A 324 15.75 -25.23 -0.21
C LYS A 324 14.79 -24.71 0.85
N THR A 325 15.22 -23.74 1.65
CA THR A 325 14.43 -23.28 2.79
C THR A 325 14.43 -21.76 2.84
N THR A 326 13.25 -21.16 2.98
CA THR A 326 13.05 -19.75 3.24
C THR A 326 12.32 -19.57 4.57
N PHE A 327 12.62 -18.49 5.29
CA PHE A 327 11.98 -18.18 6.56
C PHE A 327 11.69 -16.69 6.72
N LEU A 328 10.62 -16.39 7.43
CA LEU A 328 10.26 -15.07 7.93
C LEU A 328 10.01 -15.20 9.42
N ALA A 329 10.72 -14.44 10.23
CA ALA A 329 10.48 -14.31 11.66
C ALA A 329 10.20 -12.85 11.98
N SER A 330 9.08 -12.56 12.65
CA SER A 330 8.72 -11.20 13.05
C SER A 330 8.29 -11.14 14.50
N LEU A 331 8.60 -10.00 15.12
CA LEU A 331 8.22 -9.61 16.47
C LEU A 331 7.58 -8.24 16.40
N ARG A 332 6.50 -8.04 17.15
CA ARG A 332 5.82 -6.76 17.30
C ARG A 332 5.46 -6.53 18.76
N TYR A 333 5.72 -5.32 19.20
CA TYR A 333 5.17 -4.75 20.42
C TYR A 333 4.40 -3.49 20.10
N GLN A 334 3.17 -3.42 20.55
CA GLN A 334 2.33 -2.24 20.46
C GLN A 334 1.77 -1.90 21.83
N ASP A 335 1.96 -0.65 22.25
CA ASP A 335 1.30 -0.03 23.39
C ASP A 335 0.30 1.00 22.86
N ASP A 336 -0.96 0.67 22.89
CA ASP A 336 -2.04 1.49 22.34
C ASP A 336 -2.90 2.05 23.46
N LYS A 337 -2.72 3.35 23.75
CA LYS A 337 -3.52 4.06 24.72
C LYS A 337 -4.79 4.60 24.05
N GLY A 338 -5.93 4.35 24.67
CA GLY A 338 -7.20 4.90 24.25
C GLY A 338 -7.38 6.36 24.66
N ILE A 339 -8.19 7.08 23.88
CA ILE A 339 -8.56 8.47 24.19
C ILE A 339 -9.43 8.58 25.44
N ILE A 340 -10.10 7.49 25.84
CA ILE A 340 -10.79 7.39 27.10
C ILE A 340 -9.80 6.90 28.15
N LYS A 341 -9.78 7.51 29.33
CA LYS A 341 -8.93 7.08 30.46
C LYS A 341 -9.22 5.61 30.79
N GLU A 342 -8.19 4.85 31.15
CA GLU A 342 -8.26 3.42 31.52
C GLU A 342 -8.67 2.47 30.38
N SER A 343 -8.65 2.92 29.13
CA SER A 343 -8.87 2.08 27.95
C SER A 343 -7.56 1.85 27.20
N ASP A 344 -6.67 1.00 27.71
CA ASP A 344 -5.35 0.73 27.16
C ASP A 344 -5.24 -0.70 26.66
N SER A 345 -4.45 -0.93 25.63
CA SER A 345 -4.18 -2.25 25.07
C SER A 345 -2.70 -2.43 24.82
N GLN A 346 -2.15 -3.57 25.20
CA GLN A 346 -0.79 -3.96 24.87
C GLN A 346 -0.81 -5.24 24.06
N ILE A 347 -0.18 -5.22 22.90
CA ILE A 347 -0.13 -6.36 21.98
C ILE A 347 1.32 -6.78 21.81
N TYR A 348 1.59 -8.03 22.14
CA TYR A 348 2.83 -8.72 21.83
C TYR A 348 2.50 -9.80 20.80
N SER A 349 3.06 -9.71 19.61
CA SER A 349 2.88 -10.74 18.61
C SER A 349 4.22 -11.22 18.07
N TRP A 350 4.29 -12.50 17.80
CA TRP A 350 5.41 -13.13 17.14
C TRP A 350 4.89 -14.03 16.04
N ARG A 351 5.63 -14.12 14.96
CA ARG A 351 5.30 -14.96 13.81
C ARG A 351 6.56 -15.64 13.31
N LEU A 352 6.43 -16.91 12.98
CA LEU A 352 7.44 -17.67 12.27
C LEU A 352 6.74 -18.36 11.07
N LYS A 353 7.25 -18.08 9.88
CA LYS A 353 6.87 -18.77 8.65
C LYS A 353 8.13 -19.40 8.08
N MET A 354 8.05 -20.65 7.72
CA MET A 354 9.19 -21.39 7.15
C MET A 354 8.67 -22.33 6.05
N ASP A 355 9.17 -22.14 4.84
CA ASP A 355 8.84 -22.98 3.69
C ASP A 355 10.08 -23.78 3.30
N THR A 356 9.98 -25.11 3.29
CA THR A 356 11.10 -26.02 2.96
C THR A 356 10.74 -26.93 1.81
N LYS A 357 11.56 -26.92 0.75
CA LYS A 357 11.48 -27.88 -0.35
C LYS A 357 12.19 -29.18 0.02
N ILE A 358 11.43 -30.18 0.41
CA ILE A 358 11.97 -31.50 0.78
C ILE A 358 12.37 -32.28 -0.47
N LYS A 359 11.54 -32.22 -1.53
CA LYS A 359 11.78 -32.80 -2.85
C LYS A 359 11.25 -31.87 -3.94
N LYS A 360 11.58 -32.11 -5.22
CA LYS A 360 11.06 -31.30 -6.34
C LYS A 360 9.54 -31.20 -6.38
N TRP A 361 8.85 -32.21 -5.85
CA TRP A 361 7.38 -32.31 -5.82
C TRP A 361 6.79 -32.14 -4.42
N LEU A 362 7.61 -31.93 -3.37
CA LEU A 362 7.14 -31.84 -1.99
C LEU A 362 7.75 -30.60 -1.31
N THR A 363 6.86 -29.69 -0.94
CA THR A 363 7.18 -28.52 -0.09
C THR A 363 6.41 -28.65 1.22
N ALA A 364 7.04 -28.40 2.35
CA ALA A 364 6.43 -28.29 3.66
C ALA A 364 6.63 -26.86 4.19
N GLY A 365 5.57 -26.31 4.81
CA GLY A 365 5.56 -25.00 5.41
C GLY A 365 4.63 -24.93 6.61
#